data_1d3c74d64360cd0bddc52df26af547df
#
_entry.id   1d3c74d64360cd0bddc52df26af547df
#
_cell.length_a   1.000
_cell.length_b   1.000
_cell.length_c   1.000
_cell.angle_alpha   90.00
_cell.angle_beta   90.00
_cell.angle_gamma   90.00
#
_symmetry.space_group_name_H-M   'P 1'
#
loop_
_entity.id
_entity.type
_entity.pdbx_description
1 polymer ?
#
loop_
_entity_poly.entity_id
_entity_poly.type
_entity_poly.pdbx_seq_one_letter_code
_entity_poly.pdbx_strand_id
1 'polypeptide(L)'
;RLKFNWRSNWVASTAYVIDDIIKFGANTYVCKANHTSTTNENLFYANDLGANWSLHTEGISSKGEWVSGAYYKINDVVKYGNTHYRVKVGFSTSIFDTTSSNLEEYLQSFNYEDTWDSATEYQTGDVVAYGGYTYVATSQHTNKIPSLNLAADWDILTTGFSVIGYYDTATDYSAG
;
A
#
# COMPACT_ATOMS: atom_id res chain seq x y z
N ARG A 1 33.43 25.46 0.02
CA ARG A 1 32.71 24.47 0.83
C ARG A 1 31.23 24.70 0.65
N LEU A 2 30.53 23.82 -0.02
CA LEU A 2 29.06 23.84 -0.10
C LEU A 2 28.52 23.78 1.31
N LYS A 3 27.72 24.76 1.69
CA LYS A 3 27.13 24.85 3.04
C LYS A 3 25.63 24.70 2.88
N PHE A 4 25.17 23.44 2.83
CA PHE A 4 23.76 23.15 2.86
C PHE A 4 23.12 23.65 4.17
N ASN A 5 21.95 24.24 4.04
CA ASN A 5 21.19 24.77 5.15
C ASN A 5 19.89 23.97 5.33
N TRP A 6 19.78 23.21 6.41
CA TRP A 6 18.59 22.41 6.70
C TRP A 6 17.45 23.29 7.19
N ARG A 7 16.31 23.30 6.44
CA ARG A 7 15.13 24.12 6.69
C ARG A 7 13.93 23.32 7.24
N SER A 8 14.12 22.02 7.58
CA SER A 8 13.06 21.14 8.07
C SER A 8 12.03 20.81 6.96
N ASN A 9 10.74 20.69 7.31
CA ASN A 9 9.70 20.43 6.32
C ASN A 9 9.48 21.63 5.40
N TRP A 10 9.11 21.35 4.14
CA TRP A 10 8.64 22.40 3.24
C TRP A 10 7.43 23.13 3.83
N VAL A 11 7.40 24.43 3.65
CA VAL A 11 6.31 25.30 4.10
C VAL A 11 5.87 26.14 2.92
N ALA A 12 4.54 26.29 2.76
CA ALA A 12 3.93 27.09 1.72
C ALA A 12 4.26 28.59 1.89
N SER A 13 4.28 29.35 0.79
CA SER A 13 4.47 30.80 0.77
C SER A 13 5.72 31.26 1.55
N THR A 14 6.78 30.47 1.53
CA THR A 14 8.01 30.69 2.29
C THR A 14 9.16 30.96 1.32
N ALA A 15 10.00 31.95 1.65
CA ALA A 15 11.20 32.26 0.88
C ALA A 15 12.30 31.23 1.16
N TYR A 16 12.85 30.67 0.09
CA TYR A 16 13.98 29.75 0.11
C TYR A 16 15.11 30.30 -0.77
N VAL A 17 16.34 29.97 -0.37
CA VAL A 17 17.55 30.38 -1.09
C VAL A 17 18.33 29.15 -1.54
N ILE A 18 19.21 29.36 -2.51
CA ILE A 18 20.09 28.29 -3.03
C ILE A 18 20.80 27.58 -1.86
N ASP A 19 20.93 26.26 -1.95
CA ASP A 19 21.50 25.36 -0.94
C ASP A 19 20.64 25.14 0.32
N ASP A 20 19.43 25.73 0.42
CA ASP A 20 18.46 25.29 1.41
C ASP A 20 18.02 23.83 1.12
N ILE A 21 18.00 22.99 2.16
CA ILE A 21 17.47 21.63 2.07
C ILE A 21 16.17 21.54 2.87
N ILE A 22 15.17 20.96 2.25
CA ILE A 22 13.86 20.70 2.86
C ILE A 22 13.51 19.22 2.81
N LYS A 23 12.57 18.81 3.65
CA LYS A 23 11.84 17.55 3.51
C LYS A 23 10.44 17.82 2.96
N PHE A 24 10.05 17.06 1.92
CA PHE A 24 8.69 17.04 1.41
C PHE A 24 8.25 15.59 1.16
N GLY A 25 7.25 15.13 1.92
CA GLY A 25 6.91 13.72 1.96
C GLY A 25 8.03 12.88 2.54
N ALA A 26 8.35 11.78 1.87
CA ALA A 26 9.45 10.89 2.21
C ALA A 26 10.83 11.42 1.80
N ASN A 27 10.87 12.34 0.84
CA ASN A 27 12.08 12.77 0.16
C ASN A 27 12.63 14.08 0.72
N THR A 28 13.94 14.29 0.52
CA THR A 28 14.57 15.61 0.72
C THR A 28 14.97 16.24 -0.60
N TYR A 29 14.91 17.56 -0.65
CA TYR A 29 15.19 18.36 -1.84
C TYR A 29 16.14 19.50 -1.52
N VAL A 30 16.99 19.85 -2.47
CA VAL A 30 17.88 21.00 -2.37
C VAL A 30 17.37 22.12 -3.28
N CYS A 31 17.32 23.33 -2.74
CA CYS A 31 16.95 24.53 -3.47
C CYS A 31 18.06 24.93 -4.46
N LYS A 32 17.70 25.07 -5.73
CA LYS A 32 18.63 25.45 -6.82
C LYS A 32 18.42 26.86 -7.35
N ALA A 33 17.34 27.53 -6.93
CA ALA A 33 17.02 28.91 -7.29
C ALA A 33 16.33 29.63 -6.13
N ASN A 34 16.71 30.88 -5.87
CA ASN A 34 16.02 31.69 -4.87
C ASN A 34 14.57 31.92 -5.31
N HIS A 35 13.61 31.58 -4.47
CA HIS A 35 12.19 31.70 -4.79
C HIS A 35 11.33 31.78 -3.53
N THR A 36 10.05 32.08 -3.71
CA THR A 36 9.01 31.86 -2.70
C THR A 36 8.21 30.63 -3.13
N SER A 37 8.07 29.67 -2.24
CA SER A 37 7.32 28.43 -2.49
C SER A 37 5.85 28.70 -2.82
N THR A 38 5.22 27.73 -3.50
CA THR A 38 3.79 27.77 -3.82
C THR A 38 2.89 27.89 -2.59
N THR A 39 1.64 28.27 -2.81
CA THR A 39 0.68 28.59 -1.74
C THR A 39 0.12 27.35 -1.02
N ASN A 40 0.26 26.17 -1.61
CA ASN A 40 -0.12 24.90 -0.98
C ASN A 40 0.72 23.73 -1.50
N GLU A 41 0.72 22.64 -0.75
CA GLU A 41 1.55 21.47 -1.02
C GLU A 41 1.18 20.69 -2.30
N ASN A 42 -0.08 20.77 -2.74
CA ASN A 42 -0.52 20.05 -3.95
C ASN A 42 0.15 20.59 -5.22
N LEU A 43 0.64 21.82 -5.15
CA LEU A 43 1.33 22.48 -6.27
C LEU A 43 2.84 22.21 -6.28
N PHE A 44 3.41 21.58 -5.25
CA PHE A 44 4.85 21.38 -5.14
C PHE A 44 5.41 20.64 -6.36
N TYR A 45 4.83 19.49 -6.73
CA TYR A 45 5.34 18.69 -7.84
C TYR A 45 5.13 19.34 -9.20
N ALA A 46 4.03 20.07 -9.39
CA ALA A 46 3.71 20.70 -10.67
C ALA A 46 4.48 22.00 -10.90
N ASN A 47 4.64 22.81 -9.87
CA ASN A 47 5.08 24.20 -10.01
C ASN A 47 6.45 24.48 -9.37
N ASP A 48 6.79 23.80 -8.29
CA ASP A 48 8.02 24.06 -7.53
C ASP A 48 9.16 23.11 -7.91
N LEU A 49 8.91 21.82 -7.98
CA LEU A 49 9.97 20.82 -8.06
C LEU A 49 10.78 21.06 -9.35
N GLY A 50 10.66 20.93 -10.37
CA GLY A 50 11.55 21.06 -11.55
C GLY A 50 12.20 22.43 -11.72
N ALA A 51 11.51 23.50 -11.35
CA ALA A 51 12.01 24.86 -11.47
C ALA A 51 12.98 25.24 -10.33
N ASN A 52 12.60 24.96 -9.09
CA ASN A 52 13.24 25.53 -7.91
C ASN A 52 13.98 24.49 -7.05
N TRP A 53 13.63 23.22 -7.18
CA TRP A 53 14.16 22.14 -6.36
C TRP A 53 14.76 21.03 -7.21
N SER A 54 15.76 20.36 -6.69
CA SER A 54 16.21 19.05 -7.17
C SER A 54 16.18 18.03 -6.04
N LEU A 55 15.90 16.78 -6.39
CA LEU A 55 15.92 15.66 -5.45
C LEU A 55 17.33 15.54 -4.85
N HIS A 56 17.40 15.48 -3.52
CA HIS A 56 18.64 15.27 -2.78
C HIS A 56 18.76 13.83 -2.30
N THR A 57 17.74 13.34 -1.58
CA THR A 57 17.67 11.94 -1.12
C THR A 57 16.26 11.42 -1.26
N GLU A 58 16.14 10.17 -1.71
CA GLU A 58 14.89 9.42 -1.68
C GLU A 58 14.71 8.72 -0.33
N GLY A 59 13.47 8.63 0.10
CA GLY A 59 13.07 7.89 1.29
C GLY A 59 11.71 7.27 1.09
N ILE A 60 11.25 6.50 2.07
CA ILE A 60 9.92 5.89 2.13
C ILE A 60 9.22 6.38 3.39
N SER A 61 7.94 6.70 3.31
CA SER A 61 7.12 7.15 4.43
C SER A 61 5.84 6.34 4.52
N SER A 62 5.72 5.50 5.55
CA SER A 62 4.46 4.78 5.81
C SER A 62 3.40 5.76 6.32
N LYS A 63 2.20 5.67 5.74
CA LYS A 63 1.03 6.50 6.08
C LYS A 63 -0.07 5.71 6.79
N GLY A 64 0.11 4.39 6.95
CA GLY A 64 -0.95 3.53 7.47
C GLY A 64 -2.06 3.30 6.44
N GLU A 65 -3.28 3.11 6.92
CA GLU A 65 -4.45 2.90 6.05
C GLU A 65 -4.73 4.13 5.17
N TRP A 66 -5.18 3.86 3.94
CA TRP A 66 -5.60 4.93 3.04
C TRP A 66 -6.79 5.72 3.61
N VAL A 67 -6.73 7.04 3.44
CA VAL A 67 -7.77 7.97 3.88
C VAL A 67 -8.29 8.75 2.67
N SER A 68 -9.61 8.71 2.46
CA SER A 68 -10.29 9.42 1.38
C SER A 68 -10.01 10.93 1.44
N GLY A 69 -9.63 11.52 0.31
CA GLY A 69 -9.37 12.95 0.18
C GLY A 69 -8.02 13.42 0.73
N ALA A 70 -7.24 12.56 1.38
CA ALA A 70 -5.89 12.92 1.80
C ALA A 70 -4.96 13.10 0.59
N TYR A 71 -4.00 14.02 0.70
CA TYR A 71 -2.96 14.18 -0.31
C TYR A 71 -1.75 13.30 0.01
N TYR A 72 -1.43 12.41 -0.91
CA TYR A 72 -0.27 11.52 -0.83
C TYR A 72 0.86 12.00 -1.73
N LYS A 73 2.07 11.91 -1.22
CA LYS A 73 3.30 12.38 -1.86
C LYS A 73 4.09 11.23 -2.44
N ILE A 74 4.98 11.51 -3.36
CA ILE A 74 5.88 10.50 -3.95
C ILE A 74 6.64 9.76 -2.83
N ASN A 75 6.70 8.42 -2.94
CA ASN A 75 7.29 7.49 -1.98
C ASN A 75 6.54 7.40 -0.62
N ASP A 76 5.33 7.97 -0.51
CA ASP A 76 4.44 7.55 0.57
C ASP A 76 3.96 6.11 0.30
N VAL A 77 3.87 5.32 1.36
CA VAL A 77 3.33 3.95 1.32
C VAL A 77 2.04 3.94 2.11
N VAL A 78 0.96 3.58 1.45
CA VAL A 78 -0.38 3.47 2.03
C VAL A 78 -0.85 2.03 1.98
N LYS A 79 -1.59 1.60 3.00
CA LYS A 79 -2.24 0.31 3.03
C LYS A 79 -3.70 0.46 2.55
N TYR A 80 -4.13 -0.39 1.65
CA TYR A 80 -5.52 -0.53 1.23
C TYR A 80 -5.86 -2.02 1.12
N GLY A 81 -6.83 -2.47 1.93
CA GLY A 81 -7.02 -3.89 2.17
C GLY A 81 -5.76 -4.49 2.80
N ASN A 82 -5.30 -5.61 2.28
CA ASN A 82 -4.06 -6.28 2.76
C ASN A 82 -2.81 -5.92 1.93
N THR A 83 -2.94 -4.99 1.01
CA THR A 83 -1.85 -4.60 0.11
C THR A 83 -1.33 -3.22 0.45
N HIS A 84 -0.01 -3.07 0.43
CA HIS A 84 0.66 -1.79 0.55
C HIS A 84 1.00 -1.27 -0.84
N TYR A 85 0.68 -0.02 -1.09
CA TYR A 85 0.93 0.67 -2.35
C TYR A 85 1.90 1.81 -2.15
N ARG A 86 2.92 1.88 -2.99
CA ARG A 86 3.83 3.03 -3.05
C ARG A 86 3.31 4.05 -4.05
N VAL A 87 3.30 5.30 -3.65
CA VAL A 87 2.90 6.43 -4.47
C VAL A 87 4.04 6.82 -5.42
N LYS A 88 3.79 6.75 -6.71
CA LYS A 88 4.73 7.14 -7.80
C LYS A 88 4.55 8.59 -8.23
N VAL A 89 3.31 9.08 -8.17
CA VAL A 89 2.96 10.46 -8.52
C VAL A 89 2.06 11.00 -7.42
N GLY A 90 2.35 12.20 -6.89
CA GLY A 90 1.53 12.80 -5.83
C GLY A 90 0.09 13.01 -6.28
N PHE A 91 -0.86 12.58 -5.46
CA PHE A 91 -2.29 12.64 -5.80
C PHE A 91 -3.18 12.77 -4.55
N SER A 92 -4.42 13.18 -4.80
CA SER A 92 -5.53 13.10 -3.84
C SER A 92 -6.75 12.54 -4.55
N THR A 93 -7.44 11.60 -3.93
CA THR A 93 -8.67 11.01 -4.48
C THR A 93 -9.63 10.64 -3.36
N SER A 94 -10.93 10.65 -3.68
CA SER A 94 -11.99 10.17 -2.78
C SER A 94 -12.24 8.67 -2.89
N ILE A 95 -11.75 8.02 -3.96
CA ILE A 95 -11.89 6.59 -4.23
C ILE A 95 -10.50 6.03 -4.49
N PHE A 96 -10.14 4.93 -3.80
CA PHE A 96 -8.90 4.22 -4.07
C PHE A 96 -9.04 3.40 -5.35
N ASP A 97 -8.11 3.57 -6.27
CA ASP A 97 -8.04 2.82 -7.52
C ASP A 97 -6.73 2.02 -7.55
N THR A 98 -6.83 0.72 -7.33
CA THR A 98 -5.68 -0.22 -7.32
C THR A 98 -5.01 -0.33 -8.69
N THR A 99 -5.70 0.06 -9.77
CA THR A 99 -5.16 0.03 -11.15
C THR A 99 -4.52 1.34 -11.58
N SER A 100 -4.53 2.36 -10.69
CA SER A 100 -4.00 3.68 -10.98
C SER A 100 -2.50 3.64 -11.31
N SER A 101 -2.09 4.27 -12.42
CA SER A 101 -0.69 4.45 -12.76
C SER A 101 0.12 5.30 -11.76
N ASN A 102 -0.57 6.01 -10.86
CA ASN A 102 0.04 6.79 -9.79
C ASN A 102 0.54 5.94 -8.62
N LEU A 103 0.15 4.67 -8.60
CA LEU A 103 0.48 3.70 -7.57
C LEU A 103 1.29 2.55 -8.16
N GLU A 104 2.03 1.90 -7.32
CA GLU A 104 2.55 0.56 -7.57
C GLU A 104 2.35 -0.31 -6.34
N GLU A 105 2.03 -1.55 -6.54
CA GLU A 105 2.00 -2.52 -5.46
C GLU A 105 3.40 -2.68 -4.89
N TYR A 106 3.53 -2.49 -3.58
CA TYR A 106 4.82 -2.46 -2.89
C TYR A 106 5.04 -3.70 -2.04
N LEU A 107 4.01 -4.10 -1.30
CA LEU A 107 4.05 -5.27 -0.43
C LEU A 107 2.63 -5.79 -0.26
N GLN A 108 2.42 -7.06 -0.59
CA GLN A 108 1.20 -7.78 -0.22
C GLN A 108 1.40 -8.41 1.15
N SER A 109 0.53 -8.08 2.10
CA SER A 109 0.51 -8.68 3.42
C SER A 109 -0.45 -9.85 3.43
N PHE A 110 -0.11 -10.91 4.17
CA PHE A 110 -1.06 -11.96 4.53
C PHE A 110 -1.79 -11.57 5.81
N ASN A 111 -3.08 -11.83 5.85
CA ASN A 111 -3.93 -11.64 7.01
C ASN A 111 -4.64 -12.96 7.34
N TYR A 112 -4.40 -13.52 8.53
CA TYR A 112 -4.99 -14.79 8.92
C TYR A 112 -6.39 -14.56 9.50
N GLU A 113 -7.41 -15.08 8.80
CA GLU A 113 -8.84 -14.96 9.12
C GLU A 113 -9.43 -16.21 9.81
N ASP A 114 -8.55 -17.12 10.29
CA ASP A 114 -8.93 -18.37 10.95
C ASP A 114 -9.61 -19.37 9.98
N THR A 115 -10.76 -19.91 10.33
CA THR A 115 -11.47 -20.92 9.52
C THR A 115 -12.36 -20.23 8.48
N TRP A 116 -12.38 -20.76 7.26
CA TRP A 116 -13.23 -20.24 6.20
C TRP A 116 -14.72 -20.19 6.62
N ASP A 117 -15.37 -19.08 6.32
CA ASP A 117 -16.80 -18.85 6.57
C ASP A 117 -17.46 -18.31 5.29
N SER A 118 -18.63 -18.88 4.94
CA SER A 118 -19.37 -18.52 3.73
C SER A 118 -19.96 -17.10 3.73
N ALA A 119 -20.14 -16.49 4.90
CA ALA A 119 -20.70 -15.15 5.05
C ALA A 119 -19.63 -14.05 5.06
N THR A 120 -18.37 -14.43 5.21
CA THR A 120 -17.24 -13.48 5.24
C THR A 120 -16.86 -13.03 3.83
N GLU A 121 -16.64 -11.73 3.67
CA GLU A 121 -16.02 -11.16 2.47
C GLU A 121 -14.50 -11.18 2.65
N TYR A 122 -13.82 -11.94 1.79
CA TYR A 122 -12.36 -12.06 1.80
C TYR A 122 -11.73 -11.08 0.81
N GLN A 123 -10.59 -10.55 1.21
CA GLN A 123 -9.74 -9.66 0.40
C GLN A 123 -8.51 -10.42 -0.09
N THR A 124 -7.90 -9.97 -1.17
CA THR A 124 -6.61 -10.51 -1.62
C THR A 124 -5.60 -10.50 -0.49
N GLY A 125 -4.97 -11.67 -0.22
CA GLY A 125 -4.03 -11.85 0.88
C GLY A 125 -4.63 -12.38 2.19
N ASP A 126 -5.96 -12.50 2.31
CA ASP A 126 -6.57 -13.19 3.44
C ASP A 126 -6.25 -14.68 3.40
N VAL A 127 -5.88 -15.22 4.54
CA VAL A 127 -5.49 -16.62 4.70
C VAL A 127 -6.49 -17.32 5.60
N VAL A 128 -7.03 -18.43 5.14
CA VAL A 128 -8.00 -19.24 5.89
C VAL A 128 -7.58 -20.69 6.00
N ALA A 129 -8.02 -21.36 7.06
CA ALA A 129 -7.96 -22.81 7.19
C ALA A 129 -9.26 -23.43 6.65
N TYR A 130 -9.15 -24.45 5.80
CA TYR A 130 -10.29 -25.23 5.32
C TYR A 130 -9.85 -26.66 4.95
N GLY A 131 -10.55 -27.67 5.48
CA GLY A 131 -10.28 -29.08 5.17
C GLY A 131 -8.85 -29.55 5.46
N GLY A 132 -8.20 -29.01 6.49
CA GLY A 132 -6.83 -29.33 6.86
C GLY A 132 -5.74 -28.57 6.07
N TYR A 133 -6.12 -27.80 5.06
CA TYR A 133 -5.21 -26.95 4.29
C TYR A 133 -5.36 -25.48 4.71
N THR A 134 -4.36 -24.68 4.41
CA THR A 134 -4.50 -23.22 4.42
C THR A 134 -4.50 -22.69 2.99
N TYR A 135 -5.37 -21.72 2.76
CA TYR A 135 -5.56 -21.07 1.47
C TYR A 135 -5.35 -19.57 1.60
N VAL A 136 -4.87 -18.95 0.53
CA VAL A 136 -4.77 -17.50 0.42
C VAL A 136 -5.73 -17.01 -0.66
N ALA A 137 -6.52 -15.98 -0.36
CA ALA A 137 -7.39 -15.33 -1.32
C ALA A 137 -6.57 -14.56 -2.35
N THR A 138 -6.85 -14.77 -3.63
CA THR A 138 -6.20 -14.12 -4.77
C THR A 138 -7.03 -13.00 -5.38
N SER A 139 -8.30 -12.92 -4.99
CA SER A 139 -9.24 -11.87 -5.38
C SER A 139 -10.19 -11.53 -4.23
N GLN A 140 -10.89 -10.41 -4.34
CA GLN A 140 -12.00 -10.08 -3.41
C GLN A 140 -13.21 -10.93 -3.75
N HIS A 141 -13.75 -11.65 -2.78
CA HIS A 141 -14.92 -12.52 -2.98
C HIS A 141 -15.65 -12.86 -1.68
N THR A 142 -16.87 -13.40 -1.83
CA THR A 142 -17.68 -13.95 -0.72
C THR A 142 -18.25 -15.29 -1.16
N ASN A 143 -18.43 -16.22 -0.21
CA ASN A 143 -19.04 -17.54 -0.43
C ASN A 143 -18.37 -18.38 -1.53
N LYS A 144 -17.04 -18.32 -1.64
CA LYS A 144 -16.25 -19.18 -2.52
C LYS A 144 -15.51 -20.21 -1.70
N ILE A 145 -15.95 -21.48 -1.78
CA ILE A 145 -15.30 -22.58 -1.05
C ILE A 145 -13.86 -22.75 -1.57
N PRO A 146 -12.82 -22.71 -0.70
CA PRO A 146 -11.43 -22.70 -1.14
C PRO A 146 -11.06 -23.87 -2.06
N SER A 147 -11.41 -25.08 -1.69
CA SER A 147 -11.07 -26.28 -2.47
C SER A 147 -11.75 -26.40 -3.83
N LEU A 148 -12.87 -25.67 -4.05
CA LEU A 148 -13.65 -25.70 -5.30
C LEU A 148 -13.34 -24.50 -6.21
N ASN A 149 -12.66 -23.49 -5.74
CA ASN A 149 -12.39 -22.24 -6.47
C ASN A 149 -10.89 -21.94 -6.56
N LEU A 150 -10.07 -22.99 -6.66
CA LEU A 150 -8.62 -22.85 -6.85
C LEU A 150 -8.30 -22.15 -8.18
N ALA A 151 -7.23 -21.38 -8.17
CA ALA A 151 -6.72 -20.57 -9.29
C ALA A 151 -7.65 -19.45 -9.77
N ALA A 152 -8.91 -19.41 -9.32
CA ALA A 152 -9.83 -18.32 -9.62
C ALA A 152 -9.87 -17.30 -8.46
N ASP A 153 -10.12 -17.79 -7.25
CA ASP A 153 -10.33 -16.98 -6.06
C ASP A 153 -9.38 -17.35 -4.92
N TRP A 154 -8.82 -18.56 -4.94
CA TRP A 154 -7.94 -19.07 -3.91
C TRP A 154 -6.70 -19.79 -4.48
N ASP A 155 -5.59 -19.66 -3.78
CA ASP A 155 -4.40 -20.52 -3.94
C ASP A 155 -4.11 -21.29 -2.65
N ILE A 156 -3.51 -22.48 -2.77
CA ILE A 156 -3.05 -23.26 -1.63
C ILE A 156 -1.78 -22.61 -1.08
N LEU A 157 -1.83 -22.17 0.18
CA LEU A 157 -0.66 -21.64 0.87
C LEU A 157 0.16 -22.77 1.51
N THR A 158 -0.52 -23.66 2.26
CA THR A 158 0.12 -24.86 2.82
C THR A 158 -0.84 -26.04 2.79
N THR A 159 -0.30 -27.22 2.56
CA THR A 159 -1.01 -28.47 2.72
C THR A 159 -0.87 -28.97 4.16
N GLY A 160 -1.91 -29.60 4.68
CA GLY A 160 -1.92 -30.15 6.04
C GLY A 160 -2.78 -31.39 6.13
N PHE A 161 -3.08 -31.81 7.34
CA PHE A 161 -3.93 -32.96 7.62
C PHE A 161 -5.08 -32.53 8.54
N SER A 162 -6.27 -33.06 8.27
CA SER A 162 -7.43 -32.89 9.12
C SER A 162 -7.73 -34.21 9.85
N VAL A 163 -7.76 -34.20 11.17
CA VAL A 163 -8.15 -35.36 11.98
C VAL A 163 -9.65 -35.25 12.29
N ILE A 164 -10.45 -36.08 11.63
CA ILE A 164 -11.91 -36.05 11.73
C ILE A 164 -12.43 -37.06 12.78
N GLY A 165 -11.56 -37.81 13.44
CA GLY A 165 -11.91 -38.84 14.39
C GLY A 165 -11.97 -40.26 13.74
N TYR A 166 -12.92 -41.07 14.19
CA TYR A 166 -13.11 -42.41 13.62
C TYR A 166 -13.81 -42.33 12.26
N TYR A 167 -13.42 -43.25 11.36
CA TYR A 167 -14.06 -43.37 10.05
C TYR A 167 -15.56 -43.66 10.19
N ASP A 168 -16.40 -42.91 9.50
CA ASP A 168 -17.83 -43.11 9.39
C ASP A 168 -18.24 -43.06 7.92
N THR A 169 -19.02 -44.05 7.49
CA THR A 169 -19.49 -44.19 6.10
C THR A 169 -20.50 -43.11 5.69
N ALA A 170 -21.08 -42.38 6.63
CA ALA A 170 -22.01 -41.27 6.39
C ALA A 170 -21.32 -39.90 6.35
N THR A 171 -20.02 -39.83 6.60
CA THR A 171 -19.26 -38.59 6.61
C THR A 171 -18.49 -38.42 5.30
N ASP A 172 -18.65 -37.27 4.65
CA ASP A 172 -17.82 -36.88 3.51
C ASP A 172 -16.45 -36.44 3.98
N TYR A 173 -15.40 -37.11 3.54
CA TYR A 173 -14.02 -36.80 3.85
C TYR A 173 -13.38 -36.02 2.69
N SER A 174 -12.85 -34.83 2.99
CA SER A 174 -12.06 -34.05 2.03
C SER A 174 -10.57 -34.41 2.10
N ALA A 175 -9.83 -34.14 1.02
CA ALA A 175 -8.38 -34.31 1.02
C ALA A 175 -7.73 -33.31 2.00
N GLY A 176 -6.78 -33.77 2.84
CA GLY A 176 -6.03 -32.94 3.78
C GLY A 176 -6.02 -33.38 5.24
#